data_91014110b255ef1b5c9055367f3f224a
#
_entry.id   91014110b255ef1b5c9055367f3f224a
#
_cell.length_a   1.000
_cell.length_b   1.000
_cell.length_c   1.000
_cell.angle_alpha   90.00
_cell.angle_beta   90.00
_cell.angle_gamma   90.00
#
_symmetry.space_group_name_H-M   'P 1'
#
loop_
_entity.id
_entity.type
_entity.pdbx_description
1 polymer ?
#
loop_
_entity_poly.entity_id
_entity_poly.type
_entity_poly.pdbx_seq_one_letter_code
_entity_poly.pdbx_strand_id
1 'polypeptide(L)'
;MQRNLQKELFLEPEFSEIQALMDLGLTKIQARVYLALVKSGPSKTSAISKTSNVAQPDTYKTLSKLQKLGLVEKIIKTPLEYRATAMNEGISLLLETKTEQYEKLRSEAEILLSTAKMQKPDKKKRIESHQFVLIPKRRTIERIRTAIAQAQISMDLLISWKRFSRGIVSTFAESIEVAWAKNVKIRFIIESPLESKTAKQLIQFCREKPFCKIKFIRYCPTVVLGIYDKKEVFIIVNPETDLPGSPALWSNNSSLIALAQDHFEILWLAAMENSLHDPRKHKK
;
A
#
# COMPACT_ATOMS: atom_id res chain seq x y z
N MET A 1 22.96 -9.86 15.84
CA MET A 1 21.75 -9.26 15.22
C MET A 1 20.59 -9.09 16.21
N GLN A 2 20.44 -9.92 17.24
CA GLN A 2 19.38 -9.82 18.26
C GLN A 2 19.57 -8.68 19.30
N ARG A 3 20.77 -8.13 19.48
CA ARG A 3 21.03 -7.03 20.44
C ARG A 3 20.61 -5.63 19.98
N ASN A 4 20.37 -5.41 18.68
CA ASN A 4 19.90 -4.11 18.17
C ASN A 4 18.38 -3.97 18.17
N LEU A 5 17.63 -5.06 18.11
CA LEU A 5 16.15 -5.05 18.20
C LEU A 5 15.64 -4.76 19.62
N GLN A 6 16.43 -5.08 20.66
CA GLN A 6 16.05 -4.75 22.04
C GLN A 6 16.31 -3.28 22.41
N LYS A 7 17.20 -2.56 21.71
CA LYS A 7 17.43 -1.13 21.94
C LYS A 7 16.36 -0.22 21.34
N GLU A 8 15.63 -0.68 20.31
CA GLU A 8 14.51 0.09 19.73
C GLU A 8 13.20 -0.06 20.53
N LEU A 9 13.08 -1.05 21.41
CA LEU A 9 11.91 -1.28 22.26
C LEU A 9 11.94 -0.54 23.61
N PHE A 10 13.07 0.07 23.98
CA PHE A 10 13.20 0.92 25.17
C PHE A 10 13.45 2.38 24.76
N LEU A 11 12.59 2.93 23.92
CA LEU A 11 12.38 4.38 23.93
C LEU A 11 11.90 4.73 25.33
N GLU A 12 12.61 5.64 26.02
CA GLU A 12 12.19 6.14 27.34
C GLU A 12 10.69 6.47 27.28
N PRO A 13 9.88 6.08 28.26
CA PRO A 13 8.42 6.27 28.24
C PRO A 13 8.01 7.70 27.83
N GLU A 14 8.78 8.67 28.24
CA GLU A 14 8.56 10.08 27.94
C GLU A 14 8.75 10.44 26.46
N PHE A 15 9.67 9.76 25.75
CA PHE A 15 9.84 9.94 24.31
C PHE A 15 8.65 9.37 23.53
N SER A 16 8.11 8.24 23.97
CA SER A 16 6.91 7.61 23.39
C SER A 16 5.66 8.47 23.59
N GLU A 17 5.47 9.06 24.78
CA GLU A 17 4.35 9.96 25.09
C GLU A 17 4.39 11.24 24.24
N ILE A 18 5.58 11.85 24.11
CA ILE A 18 5.77 13.05 23.27
C ILE A 18 5.46 12.72 21.81
N GLN A 19 5.96 11.60 21.29
CA GLN A 19 5.71 11.21 19.90
C GLN A 19 4.22 10.97 19.65
N ALA A 20 3.52 10.26 20.54
CA ALA A 20 2.08 10.04 20.41
C ALA A 20 1.27 11.35 20.37
N LEU A 21 1.63 12.32 21.23
CA LEU A 21 0.98 13.64 21.21
C LEU A 21 1.31 14.45 19.94
N MET A 22 2.51 14.27 19.39
CA MET A 22 2.89 14.89 18.11
C MET A 22 2.08 14.27 16.96
N ASP A 23 1.86 12.97 16.94
CA ASP A 23 1.05 12.28 15.94
C ASP A 23 -0.42 12.74 16.01
N LEU A 24 -0.89 13.10 17.21
CA LEU A 24 -2.20 13.72 17.44
C LEU A 24 -2.26 15.20 17.02
N GLY A 25 -1.14 15.82 16.65
CA GLY A 25 -1.10 17.16 16.06
C GLY A 25 -0.47 18.26 16.93
N LEU A 26 0.06 17.92 18.09
CA LEU A 26 0.84 18.87 18.88
C LEU A 26 2.26 19.04 18.31
N THR A 27 2.82 20.24 18.46
CA THR A 27 4.27 20.41 18.25
C THR A 27 5.05 19.78 19.41
N LYS A 28 6.32 19.44 19.20
CA LYS A 28 7.18 18.88 20.24
C LYS A 28 7.21 19.75 21.51
N ILE A 29 7.22 21.06 21.36
CA ILE A 29 7.22 22.03 22.49
C ILE A 29 5.87 21.97 23.22
N GLN A 30 4.74 21.91 22.49
CA GLN A 30 3.42 21.79 23.08
C GLN A 30 3.26 20.48 23.85
N ALA A 31 3.70 19.34 23.28
CA ALA A 31 3.64 18.06 23.94
C ALA A 31 4.45 18.07 25.27
N ARG A 32 5.68 18.61 25.25
CA ARG A 32 6.53 18.71 26.47
C ARG A 32 5.88 19.57 27.55
N VAL A 33 5.35 20.76 27.20
CA VAL A 33 4.71 21.68 28.15
C VAL A 33 3.43 21.04 28.72
N TYR A 34 2.64 20.37 27.89
CA TYR A 34 1.41 19.69 28.33
C TYR A 34 1.73 18.52 29.29
N LEU A 35 2.67 17.65 28.93
CA LEU A 35 3.10 16.54 29.80
C LEU A 35 3.70 17.03 31.14
N ALA A 36 4.49 18.10 31.09
CA ALA A 36 5.03 18.69 32.32
C ALA A 36 3.89 19.16 33.26
N LEU A 37 2.85 19.77 32.71
CA LEU A 37 1.68 20.20 33.47
C LEU A 37 0.83 19.04 34.01
N VAL A 38 0.63 17.99 33.18
CA VAL A 38 -0.07 16.77 33.61
C VAL A 38 0.64 16.11 34.81
N LYS A 39 1.98 16.03 34.74
CA LYS A 39 2.82 15.43 35.82
C LYS A 39 2.91 16.29 37.07
N SER A 40 2.97 17.62 36.90
CA SER A 40 3.20 18.54 38.04
C SER A 40 1.93 19.06 38.71
N GLY A 41 0.76 18.89 38.04
CA GLY A 41 -0.46 19.52 38.47
C GLY A 41 -0.46 21.05 38.29
N PRO A 42 -1.42 21.78 38.91
CA PRO A 42 -1.52 23.23 38.78
C PRO A 42 -0.21 23.94 39.14
N SER A 43 0.33 24.73 38.22
CA SER A 43 1.68 25.29 38.35
C SER A 43 1.81 26.67 37.71
N LYS A 44 2.78 27.46 38.21
CA LYS A 44 3.15 28.74 37.63
C LYS A 44 3.99 28.56 36.35
N THR A 45 3.98 29.52 35.45
CA THR A 45 4.72 29.46 34.18
C THR A 45 6.23 29.20 34.40
N SER A 46 6.84 29.75 35.44
CA SER A 46 8.27 29.55 35.76
C SER A 46 8.57 28.09 36.15
N ALA A 47 7.67 27.42 36.89
CA ALA A 47 7.82 26.03 37.28
C ALA A 47 7.63 25.13 36.04
N ILE A 48 6.62 25.39 35.21
CA ILE A 48 6.35 24.67 33.95
C ILE A 48 7.54 24.78 33.00
N SER A 49 8.13 25.97 32.86
CA SER A 49 9.36 26.21 32.06
C SER A 49 10.52 25.31 32.51
N LYS A 50 10.76 25.20 33.81
CA LYS A 50 11.81 24.35 34.34
C LYS A 50 11.53 22.87 34.09
N THR A 51 10.31 22.39 34.41
CA THR A 51 9.94 20.99 34.27
C THR A 51 9.89 20.54 32.82
N SER A 52 9.39 21.38 31.92
CA SER A 52 9.31 21.08 30.50
C SER A 52 10.63 21.28 29.75
N ASN A 53 11.64 21.90 30.42
CA ASN A 53 12.90 22.32 29.79
C ASN A 53 12.64 23.16 28.50
N VAL A 54 11.72 24.13 28.58
CA VAL A 54 11.35 25.09 27.54
C VAL A 54 11.56 26.49 28.09
N ALA A 55 12.15 27.41 27.31
CA ALA A 55 12.39 28.78 27.74
C ALA A 55 11.10 29.46 28.19
N GLN A 56 11.14 30.29 29.22
CA GLN A 56 9.94 30.89 29.82
C GLN A 56 9.07 31.70 28.82
N PRO A 57 9.65 32.51 27.90
CA PRO A 57 8.85 33.21 26.90
C PRO A 57 8.10 32.25 25.96
N ASP A 58 8.72 31.14 25.57
CA ASP A 58 8.11 30.12 24.71
C ASP A 58 7.08 29.29 25.47
N THR A 59 7.30 29.03 26.74
CA THR A 59 6.33 28.39 27.64
C THR A 59 5.05 29.21 27.71
N TYR A 60 5.15 30.52 27.89
CA TYR A 60 3.98 31.40 27.92
C TYR A 60 3.18 31.37 26.61
N LYS A 61 3.85 31.50 25.46
CA LYS A 61 3.23 31.41 24.14
C LYS A 61 2.57 30.03 23.92
N THR A 62 3.23 28.98 24.39
CA THR A 62 2.75 27.61 24.26
C THR A 62 1.52 27.35 25.11
N LEU A 63 1.51 27.82 26.36
CA LEU A 63 0.34 27.74 27.25
C LEU A 63 -0.89 28.43 26.62
N SER A 64 -0.71 29.59 26.01
CA SER A 64 -1.80 30.28 25.32
C SER A 64 -2.33 29.47 24.12
N LYS A 65 -1.46 28.75 23.39
CA LYS A 65 -1.90 27.86 22.30
C LYS A 65 -2.61 26.60 22.81
N LEU A 66 -2.08 25.97 23.88
CA LEU A 66 -2.69 24.80 24.51
C LEU A 66 -4.06 25.16 25.13
N GLN A 67 -4.21 26.38 25.66
CA GLN A 67 -5.48 26.88 26.16
C GLN A 67 -6.52 27.02 25.03
N LYS A 68 -6.14 27.49 23.87
CA LYS A 68 -7.02 27.55 22.69
C LYS A 68 -7.45 26.16 22.21
N LEU A 69 -6.62 25.14 22.41
CA LEU A 69 -6.94 23.75 22.13
C LEU A 69 -7.74 23.05 23.22
N GLY A 70 -8.08 23.74 24.31
CA GLY A 70 -8.79 23.15 25.45
C GLY A 70 -7.93 22.21 26.34
N LEU A 71 -6.62 22.12 26.08
CA LEU A 71 -5.72 21.23 26.79
C LEU A 71 -5.16 21.82 28.09
N VAL A 72 -5.30 23.12 28.30
CA VAL A 72 -4.82 23.83 29.47
C VAL A 72 -5.83 24.87 29.91
N GLU A 73 -6.07 24.95 31.20
CA GLU A 73 -6.91 25.97 31.83
C GLU A 73 -6.01 26.97 32.56
N LYS A 74 -6.45 28.23 32.56
CA LYS A 74 -5.81 29.31 33.30
C LYS A 74 -6.55 29.57 34.61
N ILE A 75 -5.88 29.39 35.73
CA ILE A 75 -6.41 29.63 37.07
C ILE A 75 -6.06 31.08 37.48
N ILE A 76 -7.08 31.94 37.60
CA ILE A 76 -6.90 33.34 37.96
C ILE A 76 -6.78 33.44 39.48
N LYS A 77 -5.52 33.47 39.96
CA LYS A 77 -5.14 33.70 41.36
C LYS A 77 -3.81 34.42 41.42
N THR A 78 -3.41 34.91 42.56
CA THR A 78 -2.11 35.56 42.76
C THR A 78 -1.18 34.60 43.53
N PRO A 79 -0.11 34.11 42.92
CA PRO A 79 0.28 34.24 41.49
C PRO A 79 -0.52 33.36 40.55
N LEU A 80 -0.57 33.77 39.26
CA LEU A 80 -1.28 33.08 38.19
C LEU A 80 -0.75 31.64 37.99
N GLU A 81 -1.65 30.67 37.85
CA GLU A 81 -1.34 29.27 37.59
C GLU A 81 -2.08 28.73 36.36
N TYR A 82 -1.55 27.60 35.85
CA TYR A 82 -2.16 26.83 34.76
C TYR A 82 -2.37 25.40 35.22
N ARG A 83 -3.42 24.76 34.72
CA ARG A 83 -3.76 23.37 34.96
C ARG A 83 -3.96 22.65 33.62
N ALA A 84 -3.39 21.46 33.47
CA ALA A 84 -3.71 20.62 32.32
C ALA A 84 -5.10 20.01 32.47
N THR A 85 -5.81 19.90 31.35
CA THR A 85 -6.93 18.98 31.20
C THR A 85 -6.44 17.55 31.39
N ALA A 86 -7.25 16.69 31.99
CA ALA A 86 -6.87 15.29 32.21
C ALA A 86 -6.44 14.60 30.89
N MET A 87 -5.46 13.70 30.97
CA MET A 87 -4.85 13.11 29.76
C MET A 87 -5.88 12.43 28.85
N ASN A 88 -6.85 11.70 29.43
CA ASN A 88 -7.93 11.04 28.69
C ASN A 88 -8.81 12.06 27.94
N GLU A 89 -9.19 13.15 28.59
CA GLU A 89 -9.98 14.22 27.96
C GLU A 89 -9.17 14.96 26.90
N GLY A 90 -7.89 15.25 27.19
CA GLY A 90 -6.98 15.93 26.26
C GLY A 90 -6.74 15.09 24.97
N ILE A 91 -6.59 13.79 25.10
CA ILE A 91 -6.47 12.89 23.95
C ILE A 91 -7.79 12.89 23.15
N SER A 92 -8.94 12.83 23.81
CA SER A 92 -10.24 12.87 23.14
C SER A 92 -10.44 14.15 22.33
N LEU A 93 -10.10 15.31 22.89
CA LEU A 93 -10.16 16.60 22.17
C LEU A 93 -9.24 16.65 20.96
N LEU A 94 -8.04 16.09 21.06
CA LEU A 94 -7.10 16.04 19.94
C LEU A 94 -7.61 15.09 18.84
N LEU A 95 -8.17 13.94 19.19
CA LEU A 95 -8.76 13.00 18.24
C LEU A 95 -9.97 13.61 17.53
N GLU A 96 -10.85 14.32 18.27
CA GLU A 96 -11.98 15.02 17.68
C GLU A 96 -11.54 16.08 16.67
N THR A 97 -10.57 16.92 17.02
CA THR A 97 -9.97 17.90 16.11
C THR A 97 -9.40 17.25 14.85
N LYS A 98 -8.73 16.09 14.98
CA LYS A 98 -8.20 15.33 13.84
C LYS A 98 -9.30 14.76 12.96
N THR A 99 -10.37 14.28 13.55
CA THR A 99 -11.53 13.75 12.82
C THR A 99 -12.21 14.85 12.01
N GLU A 100 -12.45 16.01 12.61
CA GLU A 100 -13.01 17.17 11.92
C GLU A 100 -12.13 17.61 10.74
N GLN A 101 -10.81 17.67 10.94
CA GLN A 101 -9.87 18.01 9.87
C GLN A 101 -9.91 16.97 8.74
N TYR A 102 -9.99 15.68 9.07
CA TYR A 102 -10.10 14.61 8.09
C TYR A 102 -11.39 14.68 7.29
N GLU A 103 -12.53 14.91 7.94
CA GLU A 103 -13.83 15.04 7.27
C GLU A 103 -13.88 16.26 6.34
N LYS A 104 -13.31 17.37 6.77
CA LYS A 104 -13.16 18.56 5.93
C LYS A 104 -12.32 18.27 4.69
N LEU A 105 -11.14 17.68 4.85
CA LEU A 105 -10.27 17.29 3.72
C LEU A 105 -10.96 16.29 2.79
N ARG A 106 -11.74 15.38 3.33
CA ARG A 106 -12.53 14.42 2.56
C ARG A 106 -13.57 15.12 1.69
N SER A 107 -14.33 16.03 2.28
CA SER A 107 -15.35 16.78 1.52
C SER A 107 -14.73 17.67 0.44
N GLU A 108 -13.61 18.32 0.72
CA GLU A 108 -12.85 19.08 -0.28
C GLU A 108 -12.35 18.19 -1.42
N ALA A 109 -11.86 16.98 -1.09
CA ALA A 109 -11.44 16.01 -2.10
C ALA A 109 -12.61 15.51 -2.97
N GLU A 110 -13.79 15.31 -2.40
CA GLU A 110 -15.02 14.94 -3.14
C GLU A 110 -15.43 16.03 -4.12
N ILE A 111 -15.34 17.29 -3.73
CA ILE A 111 -15.59 18.46 -4.61
C ILE A 111 -14.59 18.47 -5.77
N LEU A 112 -13.29 18.29 -5.49
CA LEU A 112 -12.25 18.22 -6.52
C LEU A 112 -12.50 17.06 -7.50
N LEU A 113 -12.90 15.89 -7.00
CA LEU A 113 -13.23 14.74 -7.84
C LEU A 113 -14.45 14.98 -8.71
N SER A 114 -15.47 15.63 -8.21
CA SER A 114 -16.67 16.00 -9.00
C SER A 114 -16.32 16.98 -10.12
N THR A 115 -15.53 18.01 -9.81
CA THR A 115 -15.04 18.99 -10.78
C THR A 115 -14.16 18.34 -11.86
N ALA A 116 -13.25 17.46 -11.46
CA ALA A 116 -12.40 16.70 -12.39
C ALA A 116 -13.19 15.76 -13.32
N LYS A 117 -14.34 15.21 -12.85
CA LYS A 117 -15.24 14.39 -13.69
C LYS A 117 -15.96 15.23 -14.74
N MET A 118 -16.27 16.51 -14.45
CA MET A 118 -16.87 17.43 -15.41
C MET A 118 -15.89 17.91 -16.48
N GLN A 119 -14.60 17.95 -16.16
CA GLN A 119 -13.52 18.32 -17.09
C GLN A 119 -12.95 17.11 -17.87
N LYS A 120 -13.76 16.12 -18.23
CA LYS A 120 -13.28 15.04 -19.09
C LYS A 120 -12.75 15.62 -20.39
N PRO A 121 -11.44 15.52 -20.69
CA PRO A 121 -10.95 15.91 -22.00
C PRO A 121 -11.68 15.06 -23.05
N ASP A 122 -12.10 15.75 -24.11
CA ASP A 122 -12.84 15.15 -25.25
C ASP A 122 -12.16 13.85 -25.71
N LYS A 123 -12.86 12.72 -25.56
CA LYS A 123 -12.36 11.40 -25.96
C LYS A 123 -12.06 11.29 -27.45
N LYS A 124 -12.46 12.30 -28.25
CA LYS A 124 -12.37 12.30 -29.71
C LYS A 124 -10.98 12.61 -30.29
N LYS A 125 -9.95 12.91 -29.49
CA LYS A 125 -8.58 13.17 -29.98
C LYS A 125 -7.50 12.30 -29.32
N ARG A 126 -7.82 11.14 -28.82
CA ARG A 126 -6.76 10.12 -28.62
C ARG A 126 -6.54 9.44 -29.97
N ILE A 127 -5.73 10.06 -30.81
CA ILE A 127 -4.88 9.34 -31.75
C ILE A 127 -4.33 8.16 -30.95
N GLU A 128 -4.40 6.94 -31.48
CA GLU A 128 -3.76 5.74 -30.91
C GLU A 128 -2.25 5.95 -30.85
N SER A 129 -1.80 6.85 -30.01
CA SER A 129 -0.38 7.07 -29.79
C SER A 129 0.14 5.90 -28.98
N HIS A 130 1.04 5.15 -29.61
CA HIS A 130 1.79 4.12 -28.92
C HIS A 130 2.45 4.70 -27.68
N GLN A 131 2.11 4.19 -26.52
CA GLN A 131 2.58 4.71 -25.24
C GLN A 131 3.46 3.68 -24.53
N PHE A 132 4.50 4.18 -23.91
CA PHE A 132 5.35 3.46 -22.98
C PHE A 132 5.28 4.20 -21.64
N VAL A 133 4.71 3.57 -20.63
CA VAL A 133 4.49 4.20 -19.32
C VAL A 133 5.14 3.39 -18.23
N LEU A 134 6.07 4.01 -17.50
CA LEU A 134 6.61 3.41 -16.28
C LEU A 134 5.64 3.69 -15.12
N ILE A 135 4.99 2.64 -14.65
CA ILE A 135 4.01 2.71 -13.56
C ILE A 135 4.77 2.60 -12.23
N PRO A 136 4.63 3.60 -11.32
CA PRO A 136 5.28 3.55 -10.03
C PRO A 136 4.69 2.46 -9.14
N LYS A 137 5.53 1.89 -8.26
CA LYS A 137 5.21 0.76 -7.34
C LYS A 137 3.80 0.79 -6.76
N ARG A 138 3.39 1.93 -6.17
CA ARG A 138 2.10 2.07 -5.48
C ARG A 138 0.88 1.94 -6.39
N ARG A 139 1.06 2.13 -7.70
CA ARG A 139 -0.02 2.07 -8.68
C ARG A 139 -0.05 0.80 -9.53
N THR A 140 1.01 -0.02 -9.45
CA THR A 140 1.15 -1.23 -10.28
C THR A 140 0.00 -2.21 -10.07
N ILE A 141 -0.34 -2.52 -8.81
CA ILE A 141 -1.42 -3.48 -8.49
C ILE A 141 -2.76 -2.98 -9.02
N GLU A 142 -3.09 -1.71 -8.79
CA GLU A 142 -4.36 -1.14 -9.20
C GLU A 142 -4.50 -1.11 -10.73
N ARG A 143 -3.41 -0.77 -11.42
CA ARG A 143 -3.40 -0.75 -12.88
C ARG A 143 -3.56 -2.13 -13.48
N ILE A 144 -2.88 -3.15 -12.93
CA ILE A 144 -3.05 -4.56 -13.33
C ILE A 144 -4.48 -5.03 -13.00
N ARG A 145 -5.02 -4.71 -11.83
CA ARG A 145 -6.40 -5.04 -11.46
C ARG A 145 -7.41 -4.48 -12.47
N THR A 146 -7.21 -3.25 -12.89
CA THR A 146 -8.03 -2.60 -13.93
C THR A 146 -7.92 -3.33 -15.26
N ALA A 147 -6.71 -3.70 -15.70
CA ALA A 147 -6.50 -4.44 -16.94
C ALA A 147 -7.18 -5.81 -16.90
N ILE A 148 -7.07 -6.56 -15.80
CA ILE A 148 -7.77 -7.84 -15.60
C ILE A 148 -9.29 -7.64 -15.68
N ALA A 149 -9.84 -6.66 -14.98
CA ALA A 149 -11.27 -6.40 -14.96
C ALA A 149 -11.82 -5.91 -16.31
N GLN A 150 -10.99 -5.26 -17.13
CA GLN A 150 -11.37 -4.75 -18.46
C GLN A 150 -11.16 -5.78 -19.58
N ALA A 151 -10.41 -6.84 -19.35
CA ALA A 151 -10.18 -7.90 -20.32
C ALA A 151 -11.50 -8.52 -20.81
N GLN A 152 -11.60 -8.75 -22.13
CA GLN A 152 -12.79 -9.29 -22.80
C GLN A 152 -12.50 -10.58 -23.57
N ILE A 153 -11.26 -10.80 -24.01
CA ILE A 153 -10.90 -11.87 -24.94
C ILE A 153 -9.90 -12.83 -24.30
N SER A 154 -8.75 -12.33 -23.88
CA SER A 154 -7.65 -13.19 -23.41
C SER A 154 -6.70 -12.49 -22.46
N MET A 155 -6.09 -13.30 -21.59
CA MET A 155 -4.96 -12.91 -20.76
C MET A 155 -3.88 -13.99 -20.83
N ASP A 156 -2.65 -13.58 -21.15
CA ASP A 156 -1.48 -14.42 -21.21
C ASP A 156 -0.48 -13.95 -20.15
N LEU A 157 -0.19 -14.79 -19.16
CA LEU A 157 0.52 -14.42 -17.95
C LEU A 157 1.73 -15.32 -17.73
N LEU A 158 2.94 -14.74 -17.76
CA LEU A 158 4.19 -15.38 -17.38
C LEU A 158 4.63 -14.82 -16.03
N ILE A 159 4.52 -15.61 -14.98
CA ILE A 159 4.71 -15.16 -13.59
C ILE A 159 5.35 -16.25 -12.73
N SER A 160 5.99 -15.85 -11.63
CA SER A 160 6.51 -16.81 -10.64
C SER A 160 5.39 -17.48 -9.87
N TRP A 161 5.67 -18.67 -9.29
CA TRP A 161 4.72 -19.36 -8.41
C TRP A 161 4.22 -18.46 -7.26
N LYS A 162 5.13 -17.72 -6.63
CA LYS A 162 4.80 -16.79 -5.54
C LYS A 162 3.78 -15.74 -5.96
N ARG A 163 3.91 -15.18 -7.16
CA ARG A 163 2.97 -14.18 -7.70
C ARG A 163 1.64 -14.80 -8.12
N PHE A 164 1.69 -15.99 -8.71
CA PHE A 164 0.49 -16.73 -9.07
C PHE A 164 -0.35 -17.05 -7.83
N SER A 165 0.22 -17.70 -6.82
CA SER A 165 -0.51 -18.11 -5.63
C SER A 165 -1.11 -16.93 -4.86
N ARG A 166 -0.36 -15.84 -4.66
CA ARG A 166 -0.87 -14.62 -4.01
C ARG A 166 -1.89 -13.88 -4.87
N GLY A 167 -1.66 -13.84 -6.19
CA GLY A 167 -2.55 -13.17 -7.13
C GLY A 167 -3.94 -13.80 -7.15
N ILE A 168 -4.00 -15.12 -7.30
CA ILE A 168 -5.26 -15.87 -7.36
C ILE A 168 -6.01 -15.83 -6.02
N VAL A 169 -5.30 -15.99 -4.88
CA VAL A 169 -5.95 -16.13 -3.57
C VAL A 169 -6.37 -14.78 -2.97
N SER A 170 -5.65 -13.70 -3.24
CA SER A 170 -5.90 -12.44 -2.55
C SER A 170 -5.83 -11.20 -3.43
N THR A 171 -4.68 -10.93 -4.05
CA THR A 171 -4.40 -9.62 -4.66
C THR A 171 -5.34 -9.27 -5.82
N PHE A 172 -5.70 -10.26 -6.64
CA PHE A 172 -6.52 -10.10 -7.85
C PHE A 172 -7.74 -11.02 -7.88
N ALA A 173 -8.07 -11.69 -6.78
CA ALA A 173 -9.16 -12.69 -6.71
C ALA A 173 -10.45 -12.19 -7.34
N GLU A 174 -10.99 -11.07 -6.87
CA GLU A 174 -12.23 -10.48 -7.39
C GLU A 174 -12.17 -10.14 -8.89
N SER A 175 -11.04 -9.56 -9.34
CA SER A 175 -10.88 -9.18 -10.75
C SER A 175 -10.79 -10.40 -11.67
N ILE A 176 -10.14 -11.46 -11.19
CA ILE A 176 -10.03 -12.73 -11.92
C ILE A 176 -11.37 -13.44 -11.98
N GLU A 177 -12.16 -13.41 -10.91
CA GLU A 177 -13.53 -13.94 -10.92
C GLU A 177 -14.41 -13.23 -11.95
N VAL A 178 -14.31 -11.91 -12.04
CA VAL A 178 -15.00 -11.13 -13.08
C VAL A 178 -14.55 -11.55 -14.48
N ALA A 179 -13.26 -11.79 -14.70
CA ALA A 179 -12.74 -12.25 -15.99
C ALA A 179 -13.24 -13.67 -16.33
N TRP A 180 -13.28 -14.56 -15.37
CA TRP A 180 -13.88 -15.91 -15.57
C TRP A 180 -15.36 -15.85 -15.90
N ALA A 181 -16.12 -15.00 -15.21
CA ALA A 181 -17.55 -14.81 -15.49
C ALA A 181 -17.82 -14.29 -16.92
N LYS A 182 -16.84 -13.57 -17.51
CA LYS A 182 -16.89 -13.10 -18.89
C LYS A 182 -16.37 -14.12 -19.91
N ASN A 183 -15.97 -15.31 -19.48
CA ASN A 183 -15.34 -16.36 -20.30
C ASN A 183 -14.03 -15.91 -21.00
N VAL A 184 -13.26 -15.04 -20.34
CA VAL A 184 -11.94 -14.62 -20.81
C VAL A 184 -11.00 -15.82 -20.83
N LYS A 185 -10.30 -16.03 -21.95
CA LYS A 185 -9.30 -17.11 -22.08
C LYS A 185 -8.05 -16.75 -21.29
N ILE A 186 -7.75 -17.47 -20.23
CA ILE A 186 -6.59 -17.19 -19.36
C ILE A 186 -5.56 -18.31 -19.51
N ARG A 187 -4.33 -17.94 -19.85
CA ARG A 187 -3.18 -18.84 -19.92
C ARG A 187 -2.11 -18.40 -18.93
N PHE A 188 -1.68 -19.33 -18.09
CA PHE A 188 -0.59 -19.12 -17.15
C PHE A 188 0.61 -19.97 -17.54
N ILE A 189 1.79 -19.36 -17.60
CA ILE A 189 3.08 -20.03 -17.53
C ILE A 189 3.67 -19.68 -16.16
N ILE A 190 3.89 -20.68 -15.32
CA ILE A 190 4.42 -20.51 -13.97
C ILE A 190 5.60 -21.43 -13.72
N GLU A 191 6.49 -21.06 -12.82
CA GLU A 191 7.51 -21.99 -12.34
C GLU A 191 6.85 -23.17 -11.61
N SER A 192 7.42 -24.36 -11.75
CA SER A 192 6.93 -25.53 -11.02
C SER A 192 7.04 -25.30 -9.52
N PRO A 193 5.93 -25.32 -8.76
CA PRO A 193 5.97 -25.15 -7.31
C PRO A 193 6.63 -26.37 -6.65
N LEU A 194 7.16 -26.15 -5.45
CA LEU A 194 7.49 -27.24 -4.55
C LEU A 194 6.21 -28.03 -4.23
N GLU A 195 6.34 -29.35 -4.15
CA GLU A 195 5.20 -30.21 -3.85
C GLU A 195 4.59 -29.86 -2.49
N SER A 196 3.34 -29.39 -2.53
CA SER A 196 2.53 -29.17 -1.34
C SER A 196 1.06 -29.47 -1.64
N LYS A 197 0.30 -29.84 -0.62
CA LYS A 197 -1.15 -30.03 -0.73
C LYS A 197 -1.84 -28.75 -1.25
N THR A 198 -1.44 -27.61 -0.73
CA THR A 198 -1.98 -26.29 -1.12
C THR A 198 -1.69 -25.97 -2.59
N ALA A 199 -0.47 -26.28 -3.07
CA ALA A 199 -0.14 -26.06 -4.48
C ALA A 199 -1.02 -26.92 -5.40
N LYS A 200 -1.19 -28.22 -5.07
CA LYS A 200 -2.07 -29.13 -5.83
C LYS A 200 -3.51 -28.64 -5.86
N GLN A 201 -4.06 -28.22 -4.72
CA GLN A 201 -5.42 -27.70 -4.63
C GLN A 201 -5.61 -26.42 -5.46
N LEU A 202 -4.68 -25.47 -5.40
CA LEU A 202 -4.79 -24.21 -6.15
C LEU A 202 -4.71 -24.44 -7.67
N ILE A 203 -3.81 -25.30 -8.11
CA ILE A 203 -3.68 -25.67 -9.53
C ILE A 203 -4.97 -26.35 -10.01
N GLN A 204 -5.50 -27.27 -9.22
CA GLN A 204 -6.73 -27.99 -9.54
C GLN A 204 -7.92 -27.01 -9.60
N PHE A 205 -8.05 -26.11 -8.65
CA PHE A 205 -9.08 -25.06 -8.65
C PHE A 205 -9.06 -24.23 -9.92
N CYS A 206 -7.88 -23.81 -10.39
CA CYS A 206 -7.78 -23.05 -11.64
C CYS A 206 -8.07 -23.90 -12.89
N ARG A 207 -7.69 -25.19 -12.89
CA ARG A 207 -7.95 -26.11 -14.01
C ARG A 207 -9.44 -26.45 -14.19
N GLU A 208 -10.21 -26.40 -13.11
CA GLU A 208 -11.66 -26.61 -13.14
C GLU A 208 -12.41 -25.42 -13.75
N LYS A 209 -11.75 -24.27 -13.89
CA LYS A 209 -12.36 -23.10 -14.51
C LYS A 209 -12.36 -23.26 -16.05
N PRO A 210 -13.51 -23.03 -16.72
CA PRO A 210 -13.54 -23.03 -18.16
C PRO A 210 -12.60 -21.93 -18.70
N PHE A 211 -11.95 -22.19 -19.81
CA PHE A 211 -11.03 -21.26 -20.47
C PHE A 211 -9.74 -20.91 -19.69
N CYS A 212 -9.44 -21.58 -18.58
CA CYS A 212 -8.18 -21.40 -17.83
C CYS A 212 -7.21 -22.57 -18.16
N LYS A 213 -5.99 -22.24 -18.59
CA LYS A 213 -4.94 -23.21 -18.87
C LYS A 213 -3.67 -22.83 -18.11
N ILE A 214 -3.01 -23.83 -17.51
CA ILE A 214 -1.77 -23.64 -16.77
C ILE A 214 -0.72 -24.57 -17.36
N LYS A 215 0.45 -24.05 -17.64
CA LYS A 215 1.67 -24.81 -17.97
C LYS A 215 2.82 -24.40 -17.07
N PHE A 216 3.83 -25.25 -16.98
CA PHE A 216 4.92 -25.16 -16.01
C PHE A 216 6.27 -25.08 -16.68
N ILE A 217 7.14 -24.20 -16.16
CA ILE A 217 8.56 -24.13 -16.48
C ILE A 217 9.39 -24.54 -15.25
N ARG A 218 10.62 -25.04 -15.45
CA ARG A 218 11.48 -25.56 -14.37
C ARG A 218 12.23 -24.49 -13.60
N TYR A 219 12.19 -23.25 -14.06
CA TYR A 219 12.96 -22.13 -13.49
C TYR A 219 12.04 -20.94 -13.22
N CYS A 220 12.46 -20.08 -12.31
CA CYS A 220 11.76 -18.81 -12.10
C CYS A 220 11.94 -17.93 -13.33
N PRO A 221 10.85 -17.41 -13.93
CA PRO A 221 10.97 -16.58 -15.12
C PRO A 221 11.75 -15.30 -14.83
N THR A 222 12.75 -15.00 -15.63
CA THR A 222 13.52 -13.76 -15.56
C THR A 222 12.71 -12.56 -16.02
N VAL A 223 11.72 -12.78 -16.87
CA VAL A 223 10.76 -11.77 -17.35
C VAL A 223 9.39 -12.14 -16.79
N VAL A 224 8.79 -11.23 -16.06
CA VAL A 224 7.40 -11.36 -15.59
C VAL A 224 6.55 -10.42 -16.43
N LEU A 225 5.60 -10.97 -17.15
CA LEU A 225 4.74 -10.19 -18.06
C LEU A 225 3.28 -10.65 -17.98
N GLY A 226 2.39 -9.71 -18.35
CA GLY A 226 0.99 -9.98 -18.60
C GLY A 226 0.53 -9.27 -19.87
N ILE A 227 -0.09 -10.01 -20.78
CA ILE A 227 -0.65 -9.50 -22.03
C ILE A 227 -2.16 -9.60 -21.93
N TYR A 228 -2.88 -8.52 -22.17
CA TYR A 228 -4.33 -8.43 -22.02
C TYR A 228 -4.97 -8.09 -23.38
N ASP A 229 -5.87 -8.94 -23.85
CA ASP A 229 -6.60 -8.82 -25.11
C ASP A 229 -5.72 -8.60 -26.35
N LYS A 230 -4.42 -8.88 -26.26
CA LYS A 230 -3.40 -8.51 -27.28
C LYS A 230 -3.40 -7.00 -27.60
N LYS A 231 -3.85 -6.16 -26.66
CA LYS A 231 -3.95 -4.70 -26.82
C LYS A 231 -3.04 -3.95 -25.86
N GLU A 232 -2.61 -4.57 -24.79
CA GLU A 232 -1.71 -3.98 -23.81
C GLU A 232 -0.83 -5.04 -23.15
N VAL A 233 0.35 -4.63 -22.74
CA VAL A 233 1.33 -5.47 -22.05
C VAL A 233 1.85 -4.78 -20.80
N PHE A 234 2.04 -5.56 -19.75
CA PHE A 234 2.75 -5.17 -18.53
C PHE A 234 4.00 -6.02 -18.39
N ILE A 235 5.14 -5.37 -18.21
CA ILE A 235 6.43 -6.01 -17.92
C ILE A 235 6.87 -5.53 -16.54
N ILE A 236 7.09 -6.45 -15.60
CA ILE A 236 7.55 -6.11 -14.26
C ILE A 236 9.06 -5.88 -14.30
N VAL A 237 9.47 -4.68 -13.90
CA VAL A 237 10.88 -4.23 -13.99
C VAL A 237 11.78 -4.99 -13.00
N ASN A 238 11.25 -5.39 -11.86
CA ASN A 238 11.99 -6.18 -10.87
C ASN A 238 11.22 -7.46 -10.51
N PRO A 239 11.49 -8.60 -11.17
CA PRO A 239 10.74 -9.83 -10.99
C PRO A 239 10.96 -10.49 -9.62
N GLU A 240 12.07 -10.24 -8.94
CA GLU A 240 12.40 -10.84 -7.64
C GLU A 240 11.63 -10.20 -6.47
N THR A 241 11.24 -8.94 -6.60
CA THR A 241 10.48 -8.25 -5.55
C THR A 241 8.99 -8.60 -5.60
N ASP A 242 8.29 -8.47 -4.48
CA ASP A 242 6.83 -8.60 -4.45
C ASP A 242 6.16 -7.51 -5.30
N LEU A 243 4.98 -7.81 -5.84
CA LEU A 243 4.23 -6.86 -6.69
C LEU A 243 4.06 -5.46 -6.08
N PRO A 244 3.72 -5.31 -4.77
CA PRO A 244 3.63 -3.98 -4.16
C PRO A 244 4.92 -3.17 -4.20
N GLY A 245 6.07 -3.86 -4.28
CA GLY A 245 7.39 -3.24 -4.34
C GLY A 245 7.94 -3.02 -5.75
N SER A 246 7.25 -3.50 -6.80
CA SER A 246 7.78 -3.51 -8.17
C SER A 246 7.12 -2.45 -9.05
N PRO A 247 7.87 -1.57 -9.70
CA PRO A 247 7.35 -0.78 -10.82
C PRO A 247 7.08 -1.69 -12.02
N ALA A 248 6.19 -1.26 -12.92
CA ALA A 248 5.90 -1.97 -14.15
C ALA A 248 6.04 -1.05 -15.37
N LEU A 249 6.56 -1.58 -16.45
CA LEU A 249 6.44 -0.96 -17.76
C LEU A 249 5.10 -1.40 -18.37
N TRP A 250 4.26 -0.45 -18.72
CA TRP A 250 3.02 -0.68 -19.46
C TRP A 250 3.16 -0.10 -20.88
N SER A 251 2.61 -0.82 -21.85
CA SER A 251 2.54 -0.31 -23.21
C SER A 251 1.34 -0.87 -23.97
N ASN A 252 0.82 -0.05 -24.88
CA ASN A 252 -0.13 -0.43 -25.93
C ASN A 252 0.54 -0.42 -27.32
N ASN A 253 1.86 -0.41 -27.39
CA ASN A 253 2.59 -0.46 -28.65
C ASN A 253 2.50 -1.85 -29.28
N SER A 254 2.01 -1.93 -30.52
CA SER A 254 1.77 -3.19 -31.21
C SER A 254 3.02 -4.05 -31.40
N SER A 255 4.17 -3.42 -31.66
CA SER A 255 5.44 -4.16 -31.82
C SER A 255 5.93 -4.75 -30.49
N LEU A 256 5.80 -4.01 -29.38
CA LEU A 256 6.15 -4.55 -28.06
C LEU A 256 5.20 -5.67 -27.63
N ILE A 257 3.90 -5.53 -27.93
CA ILE A 257 2.91 -6.58 -27.66
C ILE A 257 3.22 -7.82 -28.50
N ALA A 258 3.55 -7.68 -29.79
CA ALA A 258 3.94 -8.80 -30.65
C ALA A 258 5.19 -9.51 -30.10
N LEU A 259 6.23 -8.76 -29.74
CA LEU A 259 7.44 -9.33 -29.13
C LEU A 259 7.13 -10.10 -27.84
N ALA A 260 6.30 -9.53 -26.96
CA ALA A 260 5.90 -10.18 -25.72
C ALA A 260 5.05 -11.45 -26.00
N GLN A 261 4.19 -11.40 -27.01
CA GLN A 261 3.36 -12.53 -27.43
C GLN A 261 4.24 -13.66 -27.99
N ASP A 262 5.19 -13.35 -28.89
CA ASP A 262 6.11 -14.33 -29.46
C ASP A 262 6.94 -15.00 -28.35
N HIS A 263 7.44 -14.22 -27.40
CA HIS A 263 8.15 -14.75 -26.25
C HIS A 263 7.26 -15.69 -25.40
N PHE A 264 6.02 -15.28 -25.17
CA PHE A 264 5.06 -16.12 -24.43
C PHE A 264 4.76 -17.41 -25.18
N GLU A 265 4.50 -17.37 -26.50
CA GLU A 265 4.17 -18.57 -27.29
C GLU A 265 5.35 -19.56 -27.37
N ILE A 266 6.58 -19.08 -27.53
CA ILE A 266 7.77 -19.92 -27.48
C ILE A 266 7.84 -20.69 -26.17
N LEU A 267 7.66 -19.99 -25.04
CA LEU A 267 7.66 -20.61 -23.73
C LEU A 267 6.43 -21.52 -23.53
N TRP A 268 5.28 -21.15 -24.07
CA TRP A 268 4.07 -21.96 -24.00
C TRP A 268 4.21 -23.31 -24.69
N LEU A 269 4.89 -23.35 -25.82
CA LEU A 269 5.20 -24.59 -26.55
C LEU A 269 6.19 -25.46 -25.79
N ALA A 270 7.19 -24.84 -25.14
CA ALA A 270 8.22 -25.55 -24.38
C ALA A 270 7.76 -25.98 -22.96
N ALA A 271 6.73 -25.33 -22.43
CA ALA A 271 6.25 -25.55 -21.06
C ALA A 271 5.46 -26.86 -20.92
N MET A 272 5.60 -27.51 -19.75
CA MET A 272 4.98 -28.78 -19.41
C MET A 272 3.56 -28.60 -18.88
N GLU A 273 2.67 -29.54 -19.17
CA GLU A 273 1.31 -29.53 -18.63
C GLU A 273 1.22 -29.99 -17.17
N ASN A 274 2.17 -30.81 -16.71
CA ASN A 274 2.21 -31.33 -15.35
C ASN A 274 3.35 -30.70 -14.54
N SER A 275 3.00 -30.20 -13.35
CA SER A 275 3.91 -29.47 -12.46
C SER A 275 4.89 -30.34 -11.68
N LEU A 276 4.71 -31.67 -11.67
CA LEU A 276 5.35 -32.51 -10.68
C LEU A 276 6.67 -33.02 -11.20
N HIS A 277 7.75 -32.44 -10.71
CA HIS A 277 9.07 -32.98 -10.77
C HIS A 277 9.13 -34.16 -9.75
N ASP A 278 9.10 -35.39 -10.22
CA ASP A 278 9.46 -36.57 -9.38
C ASP A 278 11.01 -36.55 -9.24
N PRO A 279 11.56 -36.19 -8.07
CA PRO A 279 13.01 -36.14 -7.88
C PRO A 279 13.67 -37.54 -7.95
N ARG A 280 12.89 -38.59 -8.04
CA ARG A 280 13.35 -39.99 -8.08
C ARG A 280 13.72 -40.48 -9.49
N LYS A 281 13.43 -39.74 -10.57
CA LYS A 281 13.76 -40.18 -11.93
C LYS A 281 15.16 -39.82 -12.45
N HIS A 282 16.01 -39.24 -11.63
CA HIS A 282 17.40 -38.91 -12.00
C HIS A 282 18.46 -39.64 -11.17
N LYS A 283 18.14 -40.83 -10.63
CA LYS A 283 19.14 -41.78 -10.18
C LYS A 283 19.07 -43.01 -11.10
N LYS A 284 19.72 -42.93 -12.24
CA LYS A 284 20.32 -44.02 -13.00
C LYS A 284 21.57 -43.51 -13.68
#